data_9c2ac10ec21990751fa9a48c2a29f09e
#
_entry.id   9c2ac10ec21990751fa9a48c2a29f09e
#
_cell.length_a   1.000
_cell.length_b   1.000
_cell.length_c   1.000
_cell.angle_alpha   90.00
_cell.angle_beta   90.00
_cell.angle_gamma   90.00
#
_symmetry.space_group_name_H-M   'P 1'
#
loop_
_entity.id
_entity.type
_entity.pdbx_description
1 polymer ?
#
loop_
_entity_poly.entity_id
_entity_poly.type
_entity_poly.pdbx_seq_one_letter_code
_entity_poly.pdbx_strand_id
1 'polypeptide(L)'
;MGFIIGAMIAGMVVRQTIFKDVHIPDWEEHDIARSIHIIAFGFLIPLFFVWVGLNIDVSTIGKNLFFVIILILIALVGTVGGTAVAVMLNGKTFREGLIIGWGLTPKGDVELGIATIALKAGIITPAIFTSLVIMALFTTFIAPLVFKYLVTSSKQKLA
;
A
#
# COMPACT_ATOMS: atom_id res chain seq x y z
N MET A 1 -7.21 -1.72 14.18
CA MET A 1 -7.72 -0.50 13.52
C MET A 1 -7.46 0.75 14.34
N GLY A 2 -7.66 0.73 15.68
CA GLY A 2 -7.50 1.92 16.52
C GLY A 2 -6.15 2.63 16.48
N PHE A 3 -5.05 1.89 16.35
CA PHE A 3 -3.71 2.48 16.33
C PHE A 3 -3.44 3.38 15.10
N ILE A 4 -3.90 2.99 13.91
CA ILE A 4 -3.69 3.77 12.68
C ILE A 4 -4.53 5.05 12.73
N ILE A 5 -5.81 4.91 13.10
CA ILE A 5 -6.72 6.05 13.25
C ILE A 5 -6.23 6.96 14.39
N GLY A 6 -5.81 6.38 15.51
CA GLY A 6 -5.24 7.13 16.63
C GLY A 6 -3.99 7.91 16.24
N ALA A 7 -3.06 7.32 15.50
CA ALA A 7 -1.86 8.01 15.01
C ALA A 7 -2.20 9.15 14.04
N MET A 8 -3.20 8.95 13.16
CA MET A 8 -3.65 9.99 12.24
C MET A 8 -4.31 11.16 12.99
N ILE A 9 -5.20 10.88 13.95
CA ILE A 9 -5.84 11.91 14.77
C ILE A 9 -4.80 12.64 15.63
N ALA A 10 -3.88 11.90 16.25
CA ALA A 10 -2.78 12.50 17.03
C ALA A 10 -1.93 13.44 16.16
N GLY A 11 -1.57 13.03 14.94
CA GLY A 11 -0.85 13.88 14.01
C GLY A 11 -1.60 15.15 13.63
N MET A 12 -2.91 15.06 13.40
CA MET A 12 -3.74 16.24 13.14
C MET A 12 -3.82 17.18 14.36
N VAL A 13 -4.01 16.63 15.56
CA VAL A 13 -4.07 17.41 16.80
C VAL A 13 -2.73 18.09 17.07
N VAL A 14 -1.62 17.39 16.96
CA VAL A 14 -0.27 17.95 17.12
C VAL A 14 -0.07 19.11 16.15
N ARG A 15 -0.41 18.94 14.88
CA ARG A 15 -0.30 19.99 13.88
C ARG A 15 -1.15 21.21 14.23
N GLN A 16 -2.39 21.01 14.65
CA GLN A 16 -3.32 22.10 14.96
C GLN A 16 -3.04 22.80 16.29
N THR A 17 -2.50 22.09 17.28
CA THR A 17 -2.35 22.62 18.64
C THR A 17 -0.94 23.11 18.90
N ILE A 18 0.08 22.41 18.45
CA ILE A 18 1.50 22.74 18.74
C ILE A 18 2.07 23.69 17.68
N PHE A 19 1.72 23.46 16.41
CA PHE A 19 2.30 24.22 15.29
C PHE A 19 1.45 25.42 14.84
N LYS A 20 0.25 25.62 15.38
CA LYS A 20 -0.63 26.73 15.00
C LYS A 20 -0.14 28.09 15.52
N ASP A 21 0.44 28.11 16.71
CA ASP A 21 0.88 29.34 17.40
C ASP A 21 2.41 29.52 17.38
N VAL A 22 3.16 28.56 16.89
CA VAL A 22 4.61 28.62 16.70
C VAL A 22 4.87 29.01 15.24
N HIS A 23 5.34 30.24 15.04
CA HIS A 23 5.82 30.71 13.73
C HIS A 23 7.13 29.99 13.43
N ILE A 24 7.01 28.70 13.01
CA ILE A 24 8.16 27.93 12.55
C ILE A 24 8.48 28.44 11.15
N PRO A 25 9.71 28.90 10.90
CA PRO A 25 10.11 29.27 9.54
C PRO A 25 9.93 28.08 8.59
N ASP A 26 9.46 28.31 7.38
CA ASP A 26 9.17 27.25 6.38
C ASP A 26 10.32 26.27 6.18
N TRP A 27 11.57 26.73 6.33
CA TRP A 27 12.75 25.87 6.21
C TRP A 27 12.88 24.86 7.39
N GLU A 28 12.47 25.24 8.59
CA GLU A 28 12.52 24.37 9.78
C GLU A 28 11.42 23.30 9.73
N GLU A 29 10.22 23.63 9.24
CA GLU A 29 9.15 22.66 8.99
C GLU A 29 9.58 21.61 7.95
N HIS A 30 10.27 22.05 6.90
CA HIS A 30 10.81 21.16 5.86
C HIS A 30 11.90 20.24 6.40
N ASP A 31 12.78 20.72 7.26
CA ASP A 31 13.86 19.91 7.84
C ASP A 31 13.35 18.87 8.84
N ILE A 32 12.36 19.22 9.67
CA ILE A 32 11.70 18.26 10.57
C ILE A 32 10.97 17.19 9.78
N ALA A 33 10.16 17.58 8.79
CA ALA A 33 9.44 16.63 7.94
C ALA A 33 10.41 15.70 7.19
N ARG A 34 11.52 16.24 6.67
CA ARG A 34 12.57 15.49 6.01
C ARG A 34 13.26 14.49 6.95
N SER A 35 13.58 14.92 8.17
CA SER A 35 14.20 14.05 9.17
C SER A 35 13.30 12.89 9.57
N ILE A 36 12.01 13.17 9.79
CA ILE A 36 11.00 12.13 10.08
C ILE A 36 10.87 11.18 8.88
N HIS A 37 10.84 11.71 7.67
CA HIS A 37 10.78 10.90 6.45
C HIS A 37 11.99 9.97 6.31
N ILE A 38 13.21 10.48 6.54
CA ILE A 38 14.44 9.68 6.49
C ILE A 38 14.40 8.54 7.52
N ILE A 39 13.99 8.82 8.76
CA ILE A 39 13.89 7.80 9.81
C ILE A 39 12.81 6.78 9.47
N ALA A 40 11.64 7.23 9.04
CA ALA A 40 10.52 6.34 8.72
C ALA A 40 10.86 5.46 7.51
N PHE A 41 11.25 6.04 6.39
CA PHE A 41 11.49 5.32 5.14
C PHE A 41 12.87 4.68 5.06
N GLY A 42 13.89 5.26 5.69
CA GLY A 42 15.25 4.71 5.69
C GLY A 42 15.49 3.63 6.73
N PHE A 43 14.73 3.60 7.81
CA PHE A 43 14.97 2.67 8.92
C PHE A 43 13.74 1.88 9.35
N LEU A 44 12.62 2.54 9.70
CA LEU A 44 11.47 1.84 10.29
C LEU A 44 10.75 0.93 9.27
N ILE A 45 10.56 1.40 8.04
CA ILE A 45 9.91 0.62 6.99
C ILE A 45 10.75 -0.60 6.58
N PRO A 46 12.07 -0.49 6.31
CA PRO A 46 12.90 -1.67 6.08
C PRO A 46 12.86 -2.68 7.24
N LEU A 47 12.94 -2.22 8.48
CA LEU A 47 12.82 -3.09 9.65
C LEU A 47 11.47 -3.82 9.70
N PHE A 48 10.38 -3.13 9.38
CA PHE A 48 9.06 -3.73 9.30
C PHE A 48 9.02 -4.84 8.23
N PHE A 49 9.56 -4.61 7.04
CA PHE A 49 9.61 -5.64 6.00
C PHE A 49 10.51 -6.82 6.34
N VAL A 50 11.65 -6.59 7.02
CA VAL A 50 12.48 -7.67 7.55
C VAL A 50 11.69 -8.50 8.55
N TRP A 51 10.98 -7.86 9.46
CA TRP A 51 10.16 -8.56 10.45
C TRP A 51 9.03 -9.36 9.79
N VAL A 52 8.35 -8.79 8.78
CA VAL A 52 7.34 -9.50 7.97
C VAL A 52 7.97 -10.73 7.31
N GLY A 53 9.15 -10.57 6.69
CA GLY A 53 9.88 -11.66 6.04
C GLY A 53 10.24 -12.81 6.97
N LEU A 54 10.63 -12.51 8.21
CA LEU A 54 10.94 -13.53 9.22
C LEU A 54 9.72 -14.34 9.69
N ASN A 55 8.52 -13.83 9.50
CA ASN A 55 7.27 -14.52 9.84
C ASN A 55 6.67 -15.30 8.66
N ILE A 56 7.32 -15.31 7.50
CA ILE A 56 6.87 -16.10 6.33
C ILE A 56 7.25 -17.57 6.53
N ASP A 57 6.27 -18.44 6.41
CA ASP A 57 6.51 -19.89 6.34
C ASP A 57 6.65 -20.32 4.87
N VAL A 58 7.92 -20.39 4.43
CA VAL A 58 8.28 -20.76 3.05
C VAL A 58 7.79 -22.18 2.70
N SER A 59 7.71 -23.09 3.67
CA SER A 59 7.26 -24.47 3.45
C SER A 59 5.79 -24.57 3.01
N THR A 60 5.00 -23.58 3.35
CA THR A 60 3.56 -23.51 3.08
C THR A 60 3.23 -22.94 1.70
N ILE A 61 4.19 -22.27 1.04
CA ILE A 61 3.98 -21.58 -0.24
C ILE A 61 3.51 -22.58 -1.32
N GLY A 62 4.23 -23.69 -1.47
CA GLY A 62 3.90 -24.70 -2.50
C GLY A 62 2.54 -25.37 -2.30
N LYS A 63 2.13 -25.53 -1.04
CA LYS A 63 0.85 -26.19 -0.68
C LYS A 63 -0.38 -25.31 -0.92
N ASN A 64 -0.20 -23.98 -0.85
CA ASN A 64 -1.28 -23.00 -0.92
C ASN A 64 -1.25 -22.12 -2.17
N LEU A 65 -0.49 -22.52 -3.20
CA LEU A 65 -0.31 -21.72 -4.42
C LEU A 65 -1.64 -21.33 -5.08
N PHE A 66 -2.60 -22.25 -5.12
CA PHE A 66 -3.94 -21.99 -5.66
C PHE A 66 -4.66 -20.87 -4.89
N PHE A 67 -4.56 -20.89 -3.55
CA PHE A 67 -5.15 -19.86 -2.70
C PHE A 67 -4.48 -18.48 -2.92
N VAL A 68 -3.15 -18.46 -3.07
CA VAL A 68 -2.41 -17.22 -3.39
C VAL A 68 -2.86 -16.63 -4.71
N ILE A 69 -3.02 -17.47 -5.76
CA ILE A 69 -3.50 -17.02 -7.08
C ILE A 69 -4.90 -16.41 -6.97
N ILE A 70 -5.80 -17.06 -6.25
CA ILE A 70 -7.16 -16.53 -6.04
C ILE A 70 -7.11 -15.18 -5.32
N LEU A 71 -6.31 -15.03 -4.28
CA LEU A 71 -6.14 -13.75 -3.57
C LEU A 71 -5.62 -12.65 -4.49
N ILE A 72 -4.61 -12.95 -5.33
CA ILE A 72 -4.08 -12.00 -6.32
C ILE A 72 -5.17 -11.59 -7.30
N LEU A 73 -5.93 -12.53 -7.82
CA LEU A 73 -7.02 -12.25 -8.77
C LEU A 73 -8.10 -11.37 -8.12
N ILE A 74 -8.55 -11.72 -6.91
CA ILE A 74 -9.55 -10.92 -6.18
C ILE A 74 -9.02 -9.51 -5.93
N ALA A 75 -7.78 -9.36 -5.49
CA ALA A 75 -7.17 -8.06 -5.23
C ALA A 75 -7.07 -7.21 -6.51
N LEU A 76 -6.62 -7.79 -7.62
CA LEU A 76 -6.50 -7.08 -8.91
C LEU A 76 -7.87 -6.73 -9.48
N VAL A 77 -8.78 -7.69 -9.56
CA VAL A 77 -10.14 -7.45 -10.09
C VAL A 77 -10.89 -6.44 -9.22
N GLY A 78 -10.80 -6.56 -7.90
CA GLY A 78 -11.43 -5.62 -6.97
C GLY A 78 -10.87 -4.20 -7.11
N THR A 79 -9.55 -4.03 -7.11
CA THR A 79 -8.94 -2.70 -7.17
C THR A 79 -9.00 -2.11 -8.58
N VAL A 80 -8.51 -2.82 -9.59
CA VAL A 80 -8.44 -2.29 -10.96
C VAL A 80 -9.83 -2.24 -11.58
N GLY A 81 -10.62 -3.30 -11.43
CA GLY A 81 -11.99 -3.37 -11.97
C GLY A 81 -12.91 -2.39 -11.26
N GLY A 82 -12.91 -2.35 -9.93
CA GLY A 82 -13.71 -1.40 -9.14
C GLY A 82 -13.37 0.05 -9.46
N THR A 83 -12.07 0.38 -9.58
CA THR A 83 -11.64 1.72 -9.99
C THR A 83 -12.06 2.04 -11.42
N ALA A 84 -11.91 1.09 -12.34
CA ALA A 84 -12.34 1.31 -13.75
C ALA A 84 -13.83 1.61 -13.83
N VAL A 85 -14.67 0.85 -13.14
CA VAL A 85 -16.13 1.09 -13.09
C VAL A 85 -16.43 2.45 -12.47
N ALA A 86 -15.81 2.79 -11.32
CA ALA A 86 -16.03 4.08 -10.67
C ALA A 86 -15.65 5.28 -11.57
N VAL A 87 -14.54 5.17 -12.30
CA VAL A 87 -14.07 6.21 -13.24
C VAL A 87 -15.02 6.34 -14.43
N MET A 88 -15.53 5.22 -14.97
CA MET A 88 -16.50 5.23 -16.06
C MET A 88 -17.83 5.85 -15.64
N LEU A 89 -18.29 5.59 -14.42
CA LEU A 89 -19.52 6.21 -13.88
C LEU A 89 -19.40 7.74 -13.76
N ASN A 90 -18.17 8.25 -13.66
CA ASN A 90 -17.89 9.70 -13.68
C ASN A 90 -17.62 10.24 -15.10
N GLY A 91 -18.02 9.54 -16.15
CA GLY A 91 -17.94 10.01 -17.53
C GLY A 91 -16.52 9.98 -18.14
N LYS A 92 -15.59 9.28 -17.53
CA LYS A 92 -14.23 9.10 -18.03
C LYS A 92 -14.09 7.80 -18.82
N THR A 93 -12.98 7.66 -19.52
CA THR A 93 -12.73 6.47 -20.35
C THR A 93 -12.31 5.27 -19.51
N PHE A 94 -12.63 4.06 -19.97
CA PHE A 94 -12.18 2.81 -19.35
C PHE A 94 -10.65 2.77 -19.20
N ARG A 95 -9.92 3.33 -20.15
CA ARG A 95 -8.47 3.38 -20.13
C ARG A 95 -7.93 4.24 -18.99
N GLU A 96 -8.54 5.40 -18.74
CA GLU A 96 -8.20 6.23 -17.57
C GLU A 96 -8.46 5.48 -16.28
N GLY A 97 -9.58 4.74 -16.22
CA GLY A 97 -9.88 3.86 -15.09
C GLY A 97 -8.83 2.79 -14.85
N LEU A 98 -8.33 2.15 -15.92
CA LEU A 98 -7.24 1.18 -15.81
C LEU A 98 -5.93 1.81 -15.30
N ILE A 99 -5.56 2.99 -15.83
CA ILE A 99 -4.35 3.69 -15.39
C ILE A 99 -4.43 4.02 -13.90
N ILE A 100 -5.55 4.59 -13.45
CA ILE A 100 -5.76 4.93 -12.05
C ILE A 100 -5.79 3.64 -11.19
N GLY A 101 -6.50 2.60 -11.64
CA GLY A 101 -6.60 1.32 -10.93
C GLY A 101 -5.25 0.67 -10.72
N TRP A 102 -4.39 0.62 -11.73
CA TRP A 102 -3.04 0.09 -11.59
C TRP A 102 -2.15 0.99 -10.74
N GLY A 103 -2.36 2.31 -10.74
CA GLY A 103 -1.68 3.23 -9.84
C GLY A 103 -2.05 3.04 -8.36
N LEU A 104 -3.27 2.56 -8.09
CA LEU A 104 -3.78 2.26 -6.73
C LEU A 104 -3.51 0.82 -6.28
N THR A 105 -2.98 -0.03 -7.17
CA THR A 105 -2.77 -1.45 -6.91
C THR A 105 -1.58 -1.76 -5.98
N PRO A 106 -0.46 -0.99 -5.93
CA PRO A 106 0.60 -1.28 -4.99
C PRO A 106 0.06 -1.29 -3.57
N LYS A 107 0.08 -2.45 -2.94
CA LYS A 107 -0.46 -2.70 -1.61
C LYS A 107 0.64 -3.33 -0.77
N GLY A 108 0.95 -2.77 0.36
CA GLY A 108 2.04 -3.32 1.17
C GLY A 108 1.95 -2.90 2.63
N ASP A 109 2.06 -1.63 2.91
CA ASP A 109 2.33 -1.15 4.26
C ASP A 109 1.14 -1.36 5.20
N VAL A 110 -0.04 -0.88 4.83
CA VAL A 110 -1.23 -0.94 5.69
C VAL A 110 -1.80 -2.35 5.76
N GLU A 111 -1.88 -3.05 4.63
CA GLU A 111 -2.42 -4.41 4.57
C GLU A 111 -1.56 -5.40 5.34
N LEU A 112 -0.24 -5.34 5.17
CA LEU A 112 0.70 -6.18 5.92
C LEU A 112 0.72 -5.81 7.41
N GLY A 113 0.54 -4.54 7.74
CA GLY A 113 0.37 -4.09 9.13
C GLY A 113 -0.86 -4.71 9.78
N ILE A 114 -2.01 -4.69 9.09
CA ILE A 114 -3.26 -5.30 9.57
C ILE A 114 -3.11 -6.82 9.65
N ALA A 115 -2.55 -7.45 8.62
CA ALA A 115 -2.31 -8.90 8.61
C ALA A 115 -1.40 -9.34 9.77
N THR A 116 -0.38 -8.54 10.10
CA THR A 116 0.51 -8.75 11.25
C THR A 116 -0.23 -8.74 12.57
N ILE A 117 -1.12 -7.76 12.77
CA ILE A 117 -1.94 -7.67 13.98
C ILE A 117 -2.89 -8.88 14.06
N ALA A 118 -3.51 -9.25 12.94
CA ALA A 118 -4.40 -10.40 12.86
C ALA A 118 -3.67 -11.73 13.15
N LEU A 119 -2.44 -11.88 12.67
CA LEU A 119 -1.59 -13.05 12.98
C LEU A 119 -1.27 -13.11 14.48
N LYS A 120 -0.83 -11.99 15.07
CA LYS A 120 -0.53 -11.93 16.52
C LYS A 120 -1.76 -12.16 17.40
N ALA A 121 -2.92 -11.75 16.95
CA ALA A 121 -4.20 -11.97 17.63
C ALA A 121 -4.75 -13.40 17.43
N GLY A 122 -4.08 -14.26 16.64
CA GLY A 122 -4.54 -15.62 16.35
C GLY A 122 -5.79 -15.68 15.46
N ILE A 123 -6.14 -14.58 14.79
CA ILE A 123 -7.32 -14.49 13.90
C ILE A 123 -7.05 -15.19 12.58
N ILE A 124 -5.82 -15.09 12.08
CA ILE A 124 -5.37 -15.76 10.85
C ILE A 124 -4.22 -16.72 11.14
N THR A 125 -4.11 -17.76 10.32
CA THR A 125 -3.03 -18.73 10.42
C THR A 125 -1.76 -18.21 9.74
N PRO A 126 -0.55 -18.73 10.10
CA PRO A 126 0.70 -18.40 9.40
C PRO A 126 0.63 -18.64 7.88
N ALA A 127 -0.12 -19.66 7.44
CA ALA A 127 -0.32 -19.96 6.03
C ALA A 127 -1.10 -18.86 5.29
N ILE A 128 -2.15 -18.32 5.91
CA ILE A 128 -2.93 -17.20 5.37
C ILE A 128 -2.07 -15.94 5.36
N PHE A 129 -1.32 -15.67 6.42
CA PHE A 129 -0.40 -14.54 6.50
C PHE A 129 0.63 -14.58 5.37
N THR A 130 1.29 -15.73 5.19
CA THR A 130 2.27 -15.94 4.10
C THR A 130 1.63 -15.68 2.72
N SER A 131 0.40 -16.15 2.51
CA SER A 131 -0.32 -15.93 1.25
C SER A 131 -0.60 -14.44 0.99
N LEU A 132 -0.99 -13.68 2.02
CA LEU A 132 -1.20 -12.22 1.94
C LEU A 132 0.09 -11.47 1.64
N VAL A 133 1.21 -11.88 2.25
CA VAL A 133 2.53 -11.28 1.97
C VAL A 133 2.95 -11.50 0.53
N ILE A 134 2.78 -12.72 0.00
CA ILE A 134 3.11 -13.02 -1.40
C ILE A 134 2.23 -12.21 -2.35
N MET A 135 0.93 -12.11 -2.08
CA MET A 135 0.01 -11.27 -2.85
C MET A 135 0.47 -9.80 -2.86
N ALA A 136 0.83 -9.25 -1.69
CA ALA A 136 1.29 -7.87 -1.56
C ALA A 136 2.60 -7.63 -2.33
N LEU A 137 3.58 -8.53 -2.22
CA LEU A 137 4.82 -8.46 -2.98
C LEU A 137 4.56 -8.50 -4.49
N PHE A 138 3.76 -9.47 -4.94
CA PHE A 138 3.43 -9.61 -6.36
C PHE A 138 2.78 -8.34 -6.93
N THR A 139 1.76 -7.82 -6.25
CA THR A 139 1.05 -6.61 -6.68
C THR A 139 1.96 -5.39 -6.68
N THR A 140 2.84 -5.24 -5.68
CA THR A 140 3.79 -4.13 -5.57
C THR A 140 4.83 -4.14 -6.69
N PHE A 141 5.30 -5.32 -7.12
CA PHE A 141 6.26 -5.43 -8.24
C PHE A 141 5.59 -5.27 -9.61
N ILE A 142 4.43 -5.87 -9.81
CA ILE A 142 3.75 -5.86 -11.12
C ILE A 142 3.09 -4.51 -11.43
N ALA A 143 2.50 -3.87 -10.42
CA ALA A 143 1.73 -2.65 -10.62
C ALA A 143 2.50 -1.50 -11.28
N PRO A 144 3.74 -1.13 -10.86
CA PRO A 144 4.50 -0.07 -11.50
C PRO A 144 4.85 -0.38 -12.96
N LEU A 145 5.10 -1.65 -13.28
CA LEU A 145 5.43 -2.08 -14.64
C LEU A 145 4.25 -1.88 -15.58
N VAL A 146 3.07 -2.36 -15.18
CA VAL A 146 1.85 -2.23 -15.96
C VAL A 146 1.41 -0.77 -16.04
N PHE A 147 1.48 -0.04 -14.94
CA PHE A 147 1.18 1.41 -14.91
C PHE A 147 2.05 2.19 -15.90
N LYS A 148 3.37 1.99 -15.87
CA LYS A 148 4.30 2.63 -16.80
C LYS A 148 3.95 2.32 -18.25
N TYR A 149 3.67 1.05 -18.57
CA TYR A 149 3.29 0.62 -19.90
C TYR A 149 2.01 1.32 -20.38
N LEU A 150 0.96 1.39 -19.55
CA LEU A 150 -0.31 2.03 -19.89
C LEU A 150 -0.16 3.54 -20.12
N VAL A 151 0.62 4.23 -19.28
CA VAL A 151 0.88 5.68 -19.39
C VAL A 151 1.69 5.99 -20.64
N THR A 152 2.76 5.23 -20.92
CA THR A 152 3.59 5.46 -22.11
C THR A 152 2.82 5.22 -23.40
N SER A 153 2.02 4.16 -23.46
CA SER A 153 1.14 3.87 -24.60
C SER A 153 0.02 4.91 -24.75
N SER A 154 -0.28 5.71 -23.73
CA SER A 154 -1.24 6.81 -23.82
C SER A 154 -0.63 8.05 -24.48
N LYS A 155 0.62 8.36 -24.20
CA LYS A 155 1.32 9.51 -24.79
C LYS A 155 1.53 9.35 -26.30
N GLN A 156 1.78 8.14 -26.80
CA GLN A 156 1.96 7.88 -28.23
C GLN A 156 0.69 8.05 -29.08
N LYS A 157 -0.51 8.04 -28.49
CA LYS A 157 -1.78 8.26 -29.22
C LYS A 157 -2.21 9.73 -29.28
N LEU A 158 -1.53 10.60 -28.54
CA LEU A 158 -1.81 12.04 -28.47
C LEU A 158 -0.78 12.89 -29.21
N ALA A 159 0.31 12.27 -29.69
CA ALA A 159 1.30 12.86 -30.59
C ALA A 159 1.06 12.43 -32.04
#